data_2363625289b44b269de92fb29e4de0c5
#
_entry.id   2363625289b44b269de92fb29e4de0c5
#
_cell.length_a   1.000
_cell.length_b   1.000
_cell.length_c   1.000
_cell.angle_alpha   90.00
_cell.angle_beta   90.00
_cell.angle_gamma   90.00
#
_symmetry.space_group_name_H-M   'P 1'
#
loop_
_entity.id
_entity.type
_entity.pdbx_description
1 polymer ?
#
loop_
_entity_poly.entity_id
_entity_poly.type
_entity_poly.pdbx_seq_one_letter_code
_entity_poly.pdbx_strand_id
1 'polypeptide(L)'
;NIAKYLRHAGHEVALYGGSSQSQDMYQDTAYGVNVGNNKDYGLYWVKSQGYDIVLEIHLDAAGENASGGHVIISSQFNADTIDKSIQDVIKNNLGQIRGVTPRNDLLNVNVSAEININYRLSELGFITNKKDMDWIKKNYDLYSKLIAGAIHGKPIGGLVAGNVKTSAKNQKNPPVPAGYTLDKNNVPYKKETGNYTVANVKGNNVRDGYSTNSRITGVLPNNATIKYDGAYCINGYRWITYIA
;
A
#
# COMPACT_ATOMS: atom_id res chain seq x y z
N ASN A 1 -6.49 -6.53 0.36
CA ASN A 1 -5.84 -6.28 1.67
C ASN A 1 -4.61 -5.37 1.56
N ILE A 2 -3.80 -5.40 0.46
CA ILE A 2 -2.62 -4.51 0.30
C ILE A 2 -3.04 -3.04 0.51
N ALA A 3 -4.08 -2.57 -0.17
CA ALA A 3 -4.60 -1.21 0.00
C ALA A 3 -5.00 -0.89 1.45
N LYS A 4 -5.58 -1.85 2.18
CA LYS A 4 -5.92 -1.69 3.61
C LYS A 4 -4.66 -1.39 4.44
N TYR A 5 -3.58 -2.15 4.22
CA TYR A 5 -2.34 -1.96 4.95
C TYR A 5 -1.61 -0.67 4.58
N LEU A 6 -1.61 -0.31 3.30
CA LEU A 6 -1.04 0.97 2.85
C LEU A 6 -1.79 2.17 3.44
N ARG A 7 -3.13 2.13 3.46
CA ARG A 7 -3.95 3.17 4.12
C ARG A 7 -3.67 3.23 5.62
N HIS A 8 -3.50 2.07 6.27
CA HIS A 8 -3.12 2.02 7.68
C HIS A 8 -1.72 2.63 7.93
N ALA A 9 -0.82 2.50 6.98
CA ALA A 9 0.51 3.12 7.01
C ALA A 9 0.52 4.61 6.63
N GLY A 10 -0.64 5.20 6.34
CA GLY A 10 -0.79 6.63 6.07
C GLY A 10 -0.77 7.02 4.58
N HIS A 11 -0.79 6.06 3.66
CA HIS A 11 -0.87 6.35 2.23
C HIS A 11 -2.31 6.63 1.80
N GLU A 12 -2.47 7.56 0.86
CA GLU A 12 -3.68 7.65 0.06
C GLU A 12 -3.66 6.53 -0.98
N VAL A 13 -4.72 5.72 -1.04
CA VAL A 13 -4.79 4.58 -1.96
C VAL A 13 -6.14 4.54 -2.63
N ALA A 14 -6.15 4.64 -3.95
CA ALA A 14 -7.32 4.35 -4.77
C ALA A 14 -7.24 2.93 -5.34
N LEU A 15 -8.40 2.34 -5.60
CA LEU A 15 -8.55 1.12 -6.37
C LEU A 15 -9.19 1.49 -7.70
N TYR A 16 -8.57 1.14 -8.81
CA TYR A 16 -9.17 1.33 -10.11
C TYR A 16 -10.45 0.49 -10.22
N GLY A 17 -11.54 1.09 -10.71
CA GLY A 17 -12.84 0.47 -10.68
C GLY A 17 -13.53 0.43 -9.30
N GLY A 18 -12.95 1.11 -8.29
CA GLY A 18 -13.51 1.20 -6.94
C GLY A 18 -13.52 -0.13 -6.19
N SER A 19 -14.35 -0.23 -5.16
CA SER A 19 -14.47 -1.45 -4.34
C SER A 19 -15.13 -2.62 -5.07
N SER A 20 -15.94 -2.34 -6.09
CA SER A 20 -16.59 -3.34 -6.93
C SER A 20 -15.68 -3.92 -8.01
N GLN A 21 -14.52 -3.26 -8.26
CA GLN A 21 -13.61 -3.61 -9.35
C GLN A 21 -14.35 -3.76 -10.69
N SER A 22 -15.28 -2.84 -10.97
CA SER A 22 -16.16 -2.88 -12.12
C SER A 22 -15.51 -2.43 -13.43
N GLN A 23 -14.26 -1.95 -13.38
CA GLN A 23 -13.49 -1.47 -14.52
C GLN A 23 -12.25 -2.34 -14.72
N ASP A 24 -11.91 -2.54 -15.99
CA ASP A 24 -10.71 -3.28 -16.41
C ASP A 24 -9.65 -2.28 -16.89
N MET A 25 -8.58 -2.13 -16.13
CA MET A 25 -7.49 -1.19 -16.44
C MET A 25 -6.88 -1.44 -17.82
N TYR A 26 -6.72 -2.71 -18.21
CA TYR A 26 -6.12 -3.05 -19.50
C TYR A 26 -7.02 -2.62 -20.65
N GLN A 27 -8.31 -2.97 -20.59
CA GLN A 27 -9.28 -2.62 -21.63
C GLN A 27 -9.49 -1.11 -21.71
N ASP A 28 -9.59 -0.45 -20.58
CA ASP A 28 -9.75 1.01 -20.53
C ASP A 28 -8.50 1.74 -21.06
N THR A 29 -7.29 1.23 -20.78
CA THR A 29 -6.05 1.77 -21.34
C THR A 29 -6.00 1.57 -22.85
N ALA A 30 -6.36 0.37 -23.35
CA ALA A 30 -6.44 0.09 -24.78
C ALA A 30 -7.43 1.01 -25.48
N TYR A 31 -8.59 1.23 -24.88
CA TYR A 31 -9.57 2.18 -25.41
C TYR A 31 -9.03 3.61 -25.41
N GLY A 32 -8.40 4.03 -24.31
CA GLY A 32 -7.78 5.35 -24.19
C GLY A 32 -6.76 5.64 -25.31
N VAL A 33 -5.91 4.65 -25.65
CA VAL A 33 -4.98 4.73 -26.80
C VAL A 33 -5.75 4.92 -28.11
N ASN A 34 -6.79 4.12 -28.34
CA ASN A 34 -7.56 4.15 -29.59
C ASN A 34 -8.32 5.46 -29.81
N VAL A 35 -8.66 6.18 -28.75
CA VAL A 35 -9.37 7.47 -28.82
C VAL A 35 -8.43 8.68 -28.62
N GLY A 36 -7.14 8.53 -28.94
CA GLY A 36 -6.16 9.62 -28.96
C GLY A 36 -5.60 9.96 -27.57
N ASN A 37 -5.29 8.95 -26.75
CA ASN A 37 -4.70 9.11 -25.44
C ASN A 37 -5.59 9.91 -24.46
N ASN A 38 -6.87 9.60 -24.47
CA ASN A 38 -7.86 10.34 -23.72
C ASN A 38 -7.69 10.12 -22.21
N LYS A 39 -7.53 11.24 -21.48
CA LYS A 39 -7.31 11.32 -20.03
C LYS A 39 -8.43 10.76 -19.16
N ASP A 40 -9.57 10.41 -19.75
CA ASP A 40 -10.71 9.85 -19.02
C ASP A 40 -10.66 8.33 -18.90
N TYR A 41 -9.66 7.67 -19.52
CA TYR A 41 -9.59 6.21 -19.61
C TYR A 41 -8.27 5.62 -19.12
N GLY A 42 -8.35 4.53 -18.40
CA GLY A 42 -7.23 3.67 -18.01
C GLY A 42 -6.07 4.43 -17.35
N LEU A 43 -4.84 4.17 -17.79
CA LEU A 43 -3.64 4.80 -17.26
C LEU A 43 -3.57 6.30 -17.52
N TYR A 44 -4.20 6.81 -18.58
CA TYR A 44 -4.27 8.25 -18.81
C TYR A 44 -5.08 8.96 -17.74
N TRP A 45 -6.20 8.35 -17.30
CA TRP A 45 -6.95 8.84 -16.15
C TRP A 45 -6.12 8.76 -14.87
N VAL A 46 -5.43 7.64 -14.60
CA VAL A 46 -4.55 7.50 -13.45
C VAL A 46 -3.49 8.59 -13.42
N LYS A 47 -2.88 8.89 -14.56
CA LYS A 47 -1.92 10.00 -14.69
C LYS A 47 -2.52 11.35 -14.31
N SER A 48 -3.76 11.60 -14.72
CA SER A 48 -4.45 12.86 -14.41
C SER A 48 -4.77 13.03 -12.92
N GLN A 49 -4.82 11.94 -12.15
CA GLN A 49 -5.04 11.97 -10.70
C GLN A 49 -3.78 12.27 -9.88
N GLY A 50 -2.59 12.19 -10.49
CA GLY A 50 -1.33 12.57 -9.85
C GLY A 50 -0.83 11.58 -8.78
N TYR A 51 -1.14 10.29 -8.89
CA TYR A 51 -0.60 9.28 -7.97
C TYR A 51 0.90 9.08 -8.19
N ASP A 52 1.65 8.95 -7.07
CA ASP A 52 3.10 8.75 -7.09
C ASP A 52 3.51 7.35 -7.57
N ILE A 53 2.69 6.33 -7.27
CA ILE A 53 3.00 4.92 -7.50
C ILE A 53 1.76 4.21 -8.02
N VAL A 54 1.92 3.39 -9.05
CA VAL A 54 0.88 2.48 -9.57
C VAL A 54 1.37 1.04 -9.43
N LEU A 55 0.56 0.20 -8.80
CA LEU A 55 0.77 -1.24 -8.69
C LEU A 55 -0.37 -1.98 -9.36
N GLU A 56 -0.06 -2.72 -10.39
CA GLU A 56 -0.95 -3.71 -10.99
C GLU A 56 -0.62 -5.10 -10.41
N ILE A 57 -1.64 -5.87 -10.04
CA ILE A 57 -1.48 -7.15 -9.34
C ILE A 57 -2.08 -8.26 -10.17
N HIS A 58 -1.25 -9.25 -10.47
CA HIS A 58 -1.62 -10.43 -11.23
C HIS A 58 -1.19 -11.73 -10.53
N LEU A 59 -1.68 -12.83 -11.07
CA LEU A 59 -1.18 -14.17 -10.87
C LEU A 59 -0.84 -14.73 -12.25
N ASP A 60 0.39 -15.11 -12.44
CA ASP A 60 0.91 -15.65 -13.70
C ASP A 60 0.29 -17.03 -14.01
N ALA A 61 0.34 -17.43 -15.26
CA ALA A 61 -0.14 -18.72 -15.72
C ALA A 61 0.88 -19.40 -16.67
N ALA A 62 1.25 -20.63 -16.33
CA ALA A 62 2.14 -21.45 -17.16
C ALA A 62 1.88 -22.94 -16.87
N GLY A 63 2.77 -23.82 -17.28
CA GLY A 63 2.70 -25.23 -16.89
C GLY A 63 2.70 -25.40 -15.37
N GLU A 64 2.10 -26.47 -14.88
CA GLU A 64 1.85 -26.72 -13.45
C GLU A 64 3.10 -26.70 -12.53
N ASN A 65 4.28 -26.87 -13.12
CA ASN A 65 5.57 -26.83 -12.42
C ASN A 65 6.16 -25.43 -12.29
N ALA A 66 5.63 -24.42 -12.98
CA ALA A 66 6.04 -23.04 -12.83
C ALA A 66 5.56 -22.51 -11.46
N SER A 67 6.45 -21.94 -10.67
CA SER A 67 6.18 -21.52 -9.29
C SER A 67 6.96 -20.26 -8.95
N GLY A 68 6.49 -19.52 -7.96
CA GLY A 68 7.06 -18.25 -7.52
C GLY A 68 6.43 -17.08 -8.25
N GLY A 69 7.15 -15.97 -8.36
CA GLY A 69 6.64 -14.80 -9.06
C GLY A 69 7.74 -13.84 -9.46
N HIS A 70 7.35 -12.72 -10.01
CA HIS A 70 8.29 -11.66 -10.37
C HIS A 70 7.61 -10.29 -10.52
N VAL A 71 8.43 -9.24 -10.47
CA VAL A 71 7.99 -7.88 -10.76
C VAL A 71 8.35 -7.54 -12.21
N ILE A 72 7.42 -6.97 -12.93
CA ILE A 72 7.59 -6.51 -14.31
C ILE A 72 7.57 -4.98 -14.33
N ILE A 73 8.56 -4.41 -15.00
CA ILE A 73 8.69 -2.98 -15.25
C ILE A 73 8.91 -2.71 -16.74
N SER A 74 8.80 -1.47 -17.18
CA SER A 74 9.20 -1.12 -18.55
C SER A 74 10.70 -1.26 -18.74
N SER A 75 11.11 -1.75 -19.92
CA SER A 75 12.52 -1.79 -20.31
C SER A 75 13.17 -0.41 -20.49
N GLN A 76 12.38 0.66 -20.46
CA GLN A 76 12.87 2.04 -20.50
C GLN A 76 13.41 2.53 -19.14
N PHE A 77 13.15 1.79 -18.05
CA PHE A 77 13.53 2.18 -16.69
C PHE A 77 14.38 1.11 -15.99
N ASN A 78 15.15 1.56 -15.02
CA ASN A 78 15.81 0.66 -14.10
C ASN A 78 14.91 0.35 -12.90
N ALA A 79 15.04 -0.87 -12.37
CA ALA A 79 14.33 -1.28 -11.15
C ALA A 79 14.66 -0.34 -9.98
N ASP A 80 13.64 0.23 -9.36
CA ASP A 80 13.77 1.05 -8.18
C ASP A 80 13.78 0.23 -6.88
N THR A 81 13.79 0.90 -5.73
CA THR A 81 13.80 0.24 -4.42
C THR A 81 12.50 -0.52 -4.15
N ILE A 82 11.36 -0.01 -4.62
CA ILE A 82 10.06 -0.64 -4.42
C ILE A 82 9.98 -1.93 -5.23
N ASP A 83 10.40 -1.92 -6.49
CA ASP A 83 10.43 -3.09 -7.37
C ASP A 83 11.25 -4.22 -6.75
N LYS A 84 12.46 -3.89 -6.27
CA LYS A 84 13.36 -4.83 -5.61
C LYS A 84 12.77 -5.37 -4.30
N SER A 85 12.16 -4.50 -3.50
CA SER A 85 11.56 -4.89 -2.22
C SER A 85 10.36 -5.82 -2.41
N ILE A 86 9.49 -5.56 -3.40
CA ILE A 86 8.38 -6.45 -3.76
C ILE A 86 8.95 -7.79 -4.24
N GLN A 87 9.95 -7.77 -5.13
CA GLN A 87 10.61 -8.98 -5.62
C GLN A 87 11.20 -9.82 -4.49
N ASP A 88 11.82 -9.20 -3.50
CA ASP A 88 12.35 -9.89 -2.32
C ASP A 88 11.25 -10.53 -1.48
N VAL A 89 10.11 -9.87 -1.31
CA VAL A 89 8.94 -10.46 -0.65
C VAL A 89 8.44 -11.70 -1.40
N ILE A 90 8.30 -11.63 -2.72
CA ILE A 90 7.88 -12.76 -3.56
C ILE A 90 8.88 -13.92 -3.39
N LYS A 91 10.15 -13.64 -3.62
CA LYS A 91 11.25 -14.62 -3.55
C LYS A 91 11.31 -15.34 -2.21
N ASN A 92 11.17 -14.61 -1.11
CA ASN A 92 11.32 -15.16 0.23
C ASN A 92 10.11 -15.99 0.68
N ASN A 93 8.97 -15.87 0.02
CA ASN A 93 7.72 -16.54 0.42
C ASN A 93 7.28 -17.63 -0.55
N LEU A 94 7.39 -17.40 -1.85
CA LEU A 94 6.95 -18.33 -2.90
C LEU A 94 8.11 -18.83 -3.79
N GLY A 95 9.26 -18.17 -3.70
CA GLY A 95 10.32 -18.33 -4.68
C GLY A 95 10.16 -17.35 -5.84
N GLN A 96 11.13 -17.32 -6.72
CA GLN A 96 11.12 -16.47 -7.91
C GLN A 96 11.31 -17.28 -9.17
N ILE A 97 10.44 -17.07 -10.15
CA ILE A 97 10.65 -17.62 -11.50
C ILE A 97 11.68 -16.79 -12.26
N ARG A 98 11.69 -15.48 -11.98
CA ARG A 98 12.61 -14.47 -12.53
C ARG A 98 12.83 -13.40 -11.46
N GLY A 99 13.88 -12.58 -11.63
CA GLY A 99 14.03 -11.33 -10.86
C GLY A 99 13.09 -10.23 -11.39
N VAL A 100 13.37 -8.98 -11.04
CA VAL A 100 12.68 -7.85 -11.69
C VAL A 100 12.92 -7.93 -13.19
N THR A 101 11.85 -7.99 -13.98
CA THR A 101 11.88 -8.33 -15.41
C THR A 101 11.50 -7.10 -16.25
N PRO A 102 12.44 -6.50 -16.98
CA PRO A 102 12.12 -5.45 -17.93
C PRO A 102 11.35 -6.02 -19.14
N ARG A 103 10.22 -5.37 -19.53
CA ARG A 103 9.39 -5.75 -20.67
C ARG A 103 9.07 -4.54 -21.55
N ASN A 104 8.76 -4.80 -22.83
CA ASN A 104 8.31 -3.79 -23.81
C ASN A 104 7.18 -4.31 -24.72
N ASP A 105 6.53 -5.38 -24.32
CA ASP A 105 5.50 -6.07 -25.09
C ASP A 105 4.15 -6.16 -24.34
N LEU A 106 4.03 -5.46 -23.21
CA LEU A 106 2.79 -5.35 -22.43
C LEU A 106 2.21 -3.95 -22.51
N LEU A 107 0.92 -3.84 -22.85
CA LEU A 107 0.26 -2.55 -23.08
C LEU A 107 0.42 -1.59 -21.90
N ASN A 108 -0.01 -1.98 -20.69
CA ASN A 108 0.03 -1.10 -19.54
C ASN A 108 1.46 -0.70 -19.14
N VAL A 109 2.41 -1.62 -19.30
CA VAL A 109 3.84 -1.37 -19.07
C VAL A 109 4.39 -0.31 -20.03
N ASN A 110 4.01 -0.40 -21.32
CA ASN A 110 4.47 0.54 -22.33
C ASN A 110 3.80 1.90 -22.17
N VAL A 111 2.48 1.94 -22.05
CA VAL A 111 1.73 3.19 -21.88
C VAL A 111 2.17 3.92 -20.62
N SER A 112 2.37 3.21 -19.50
CA SER A 112 2.86 3.84 -18.27
C SER A 112 4.22 4.52 -18.44
N ALA A 113 5.12 3.92 -19.21
CA ALA A 113 6.42 4.49 -19.50
C ALA A 113 6.30 5.73 -20.42
N GLU A 114 5.50 5.65 -21.48
CA GLU A 114 5.28 6.75 -22.42
C GLU A 114 4.74 8.01 -21.73
N ILE A 115 3.83 7.82 -20.75
CA ILE A 115 3.23 8.95 -20.02
C ILE A 115 3.91 9.22 -18.68
N ASN A 116 5.04 8.59 -18.42
CA ASN A 116 5.86 8.78 -17.22
C ASN A 116 5.08 8.54 -15.90
N ILE A 117 4.53 7.35 -15.74
CA ILE A 117 3.96 6.86 -14.48
C ILE A 117 4.99 5.91 -13.80
N ASN A 118 5.22 6.07 -12.52
CA ASN A 118 5.99 5.10 -11.72
C ASN A 118 5.14 3.83 -11.48
N TYR A 119 5.20 2.92 -12.44
CA TYR A 119 4.34 1.74 -12.56
C TYR A 119 5.13 0.44 -12.45
N ARG A 120 4.51 -0.56 -11.81
CA ARG A 120 4.94 -1.96 -11.86
C ARG A 120 3.75 -2.90 -11.90
N LEU A 121 3.91 -3.99 -12.63
CA LEU A 121 3.04 -5.14 -12.61
C LEU A 121 3.72 -6.22 -11.75
N SER A 122 3.02 -6.79 -10.82
CA SER A 122 3.55 -7.83 -9.93
C SER A 122 2.79 -9.13 -10.10
N GLU A 123 3.48 -10.13 -10.61
CA GLU A 123 3.02 -11.51 -10.66
C GLU A 123 3.32 -12.15 -9.30
N LEU A 124 2.30 -12.23 -8.45
CA LEU A 124 2.44 -12.62 -7.05
C LEU A 124 2.46 -14.13 -6.81
N GLY A 125 2.52 -14.94 -7.87
CA GLY A 125 2.52 -16.39 -7.86
C GLY A 125 1.87 -16.94 -9.12
N PHE A 126 1.84 -18.25 -9.28
CA PHE A 126 1.20 -18.91 -10.42
C PHE A 126 -0.18 -19.44 -10.06
N ILE A 127 -1.22 -18.99 -10.78
CA ILE A 127 -2.60 -19.48 -10.58
C ILE A 127 -2.71 -20.97 -10.95
N THR A 128 -1.87 -21.46 -11.86
CA THR A 128 -1.79 -22.85 -12.31
C THR A 128 -1.00 -23.75 -11.37
N ASN A 129 -0.26 -23.18 -10.40
CA ASN A 129 0.54 -23.95 -9.45
C ASN A 129 -0.21 -24.13 -8.12
N LYS A 130 -0.51 -25.40 -7.80
CA LYS A 130 -1.26 -25.73 -6.59
C LYS A 130 -0.54 -25.29 -5.29
N LYS A 131 0.79 -25.40 -5.24
CA LYS A 131 1.57 -25.01 -4.05
C LYS A 131 1.53 -23.50 -3.82
N ASP A 132 1.69 -22.71 -4.89
CA ASP A 132 1.59 -21.26 -4.83
C ASP A 132 0.21 -20.84 -4.33
N MET A 133 -0.84 -21.41 -4.93
CA MET A 133 -2.22 -21.06 -4.56
C MET A 133 -2.60 -21.48 -3.15
N ASP A 134 -2.17 -22.67 -2.70
CA ASP A 134 -2.39 -23.12 -1.33
C ASP A 134 -1.67 -22.22 -0.32
N TRP A 135 -0.44 -21.83 -0.63
CA TRP A 135 0.32 -20.93 0.23
C TRP A 135 -0.30 -19.54 0.27
N ILE A 136 -0.66 -18.95 -0.90
CA ILE A 136 -1.29 -17.64 -0.99
C ILE A 136 -2.62 -17.64 -0.21
N LYS A 137 -3.49 -18.62 -0.41
CA LYS A 137 -4.77 -18.72 0.30
C LYS A 137 -4.59 -18.81 1.81
N LYS A 138 -3.63 -19.62 2.28
CA LYS A 138 -3.32 -19.79 3.69
C LYS A 138 -2.72 -18.53 4.32
N ASN A 139 -1.91 -17.80 3.59
CA ASN A 139 -1.14 -16.67 4.08
C ASN A 139 -1.58 -15.33 3.47
N TYR A 140 -2.79 -15.25 2.96
CA TYR A 140 -3.30 -14.12 2.19
C TYR A 140 -3.10 -12.76 2.89
N ASP A 141 -3.43 -12.69 4.17
CA ASP A 141 -3.31 -11.45 4.95
C ASP A 141 -1.85 -11.08 5.21
N LEU A 142 -1.03 -12.06 5.60
CA LEU A 142 0.41 -11.89 5.79
C LEU A 142 1.08 -11.41 4.50
N TYR A 143 0.82 -12.07 3.39
CA TYR A 143 1.43 -11.74 2.09
C TYR A 143 1.03 -10.33 1.64
N SER A 144 -0.25 -9.97 1.76
CA SER A 144 -0.74 -8.62 1.48
C SER A 144 -0.02 -7.56 2.32
N LYS A 145 0.23 -7.86 3.58
CA LYS A 145 0.91 -6.97 4.52
C LYS A 145 2.40 -6.82 4.18
N LEU A 146 3.06 -7.90 3.80
CA LEU A 146 4.46 -7.88 3.38
C LEU A 146 4.65 -7.05 2.09
N ILE A 147 3.78 -7.24 1.08
CA ILE A 147 3.81 -6.44 -0.15
C ILE A 147 3.55 -4.96 0.16
N ALA A 148 2.58 -4.65 1.02
CA ALA A 148 2.34 -3.28 1.45
C ALA A 148 3.56 -2.68 2.18
N GLY A 149 4.25 -3.47 3.01
CA GLY A 149 5.49 -3.08 3.67
C GLY A 149 6.63 -2.77 2.70
N ALA A 150 6.74 -3.57 1.63
CA ALA A 150 7.72 -3.34 0.56
C ALA A 150 7.49 -2.00 -0.14
N ILE A 151 6.22 -1.65 -0.42
CA ILE A 151 5.85 -0.36 -1.03
C ILE A 151 6.07 0.79 -0.05
N HIS A 152 5.74 0.59 1.24
CA HIS A 152 5.91 1.60 2.28
C HIS A 152 7.38 1.84 2.66
N GLY A 153 8.30 0.94 2.27
CA GLY A 153 9.73 0.99 2.59
C GLY A 153 10.09 0.51 4.00
N LYS A 154 9.12 0.00 4.77
CA LYS A 154 9.33 -0.59 6.10
C LYS A 154 8.16 -1.50 6.50
N PRO A 155 8.35 -2.43 7.46
CA PRO A 155 7.26 -3.29 7.94
C PRO A 155 6.08 -2.48 8.48
N ILE A 156 4.86 -2.88 8.10
CA ILE A 156 3.62 -2.27 8.59
C ILE A 156 3.11 -3.07 9.79
N GLY A 157 3.10 -2.45 10.97
CA GLY A 157 2.58 -2.99 12.23
C GLY A 157 3.11 -4.38 12.58
N GLY A 158 3.68 -4.55 13.74
CA GLY A 158 4.19 -5.71 14.47
C GLY A 158 4.02 -7.12 13.89
N LEU A 159 4.49 -7.36 12.65
CA LEU A 159 4.66 -8.72 12.17
C LEU A 159 5.87 -9.32 12.88
N VAL A 160 5.63 -10.27 13.77
CA VAL A 160 6.65 -11.23 14.14
C VAL A 160 6.90 -12.10 12.92
N ALA A 161 8.03 -11.83 12.24
CA ALA A 161 8.44 -12.59 11.08
C ALA A 161 8.71 -14.04 11.47
N GLY A 162 7.79 -14.94 11.11
CA GLY A 162 8.13 -16.33 10.93
C GLY A 162 9.00 -16.45 9.68
N ASN A 163 10.30 -16.64 9.88
CA ASN A 163 11.29 -17.02 8.85
C ASN A 163 11.44 -16.11 7.61
N VAL A 164 11.48 -14.81 7.77
CA VAL A 164 12.15 -13.95 6.79
C VAL A 164 13.63 -13.88 7.17
N LYS A 165 14.49 -14.63 6.50
CA LYS A 165 15.93 -14.34 6.47
C LYS A 165 16.12 -13.05 5.67
N THR A 166 15.70 -11.94 6.23
CA THR A 166 16.18 -10.65 5.80
C THR A 166 17.54 -10.46 6.45
N SER A 167 18.54 -10.20 5.65
CA SER A 167 19.78 -9.56 6.09
C SER A 167 19.42 -8.14 6.52
N ALA A 168 18.59 -8.01 7.54
CA ALA A 168 18.28 -6.76 8.19
C ALA A 168 19.43 -6.52 9.18
N LYS A 169 20.39 -5.70 8.76
CA LYS A 169 21.16 -4.95 9.75
C LYS A 169 20.15 -4.26 10.66
N ASN A 170 20.17 -4.63 11.94
CA ASN A 170 19.44 -4.07 13.07
C ASN A 170 18.77 -2.71 12.79
N GLN A 171 17.54 -2.69 12.27
CA GLN A 171 16.68 -1.53 12.42
C GLN A 171 15.96 -1.69 13.75
N LYS A 172 16.44 -0.99 14.78
CA LYS A 172 15.68 -0.73 16.00
C LYS A 172 14.31 -0.20 15.58
N ASN A 173 13.23 -0.78 16.13
CA ASN A 173 11.91 -0.15 16.08
C ASN A 173 12.10 1.34 16.42
N PRO A 174 11.43 2.26 15.72
CA PRO A 174 11.50 3.66 16.10
C PRO A 174 11.19 3.74 17.60
N PRO A 175 11.96 4.48 18.38
CA PRO A 175 11.78 4.51 19.82
C PRO A 175 10.36 4.92 20.14
N VAL A 176 9.69 4.14 20.99
CA VAL A 176 8.38 4.52 21.53
C VAL A 176 8.57 5.85 22.24
N PRO A 177 7.82 6.90 21.90
CA PRO A 177 8.00 8.20 22.55
C PRO A 177 7.86 8.08 24.07
N ALA A 178 8.61 8.90 24.81
CA ALA A 178 8.58 8.87 26.25
C ALA A 178 7.16 9.03 26.80
N GLY A 179 6.75 8.14 27.70
CA GLY A 179 5.40 8.13 28.28
C GLY A 179 4.31 7.45 27.44
N TYR A 180 4.67 6.86 26.26
CA TYR A 180 3.79 6.03 25.47
C TYR A 180 4.10 4.55 25.65
N THR A 181 3.10 3.70 25.52
CA THR A 181 3.22 2.24 25.45
C THR A 181 2.62 1.75 24.12
N LEU A 182 3.00 0.56 23.67
CA LEU A 182 2.38 -0.01 22.48
C LEU A 182 1.00 -0.57 22.82
N ASP A 183 -0.01 -0.21 22.05
CA ASP A 183 -1.34 -0.81 22.12
C ASP A 183 -1.36 -2.22 21.49
N LYS A 184 -2.54 -2.86 21.49
CA LYS A 184 -2.73 -4.20 20.88
C LYS A 184 -2.40 -4.29 19.38
N ASN A 185 -2.29 -3.14 18.70
CA ASN A 185 -1.92 -3.03 17.28
C ASN A 185 -0.46 -2.59 17.10
N ASN A 186 0.35 -2.57 18.18
CA ASN A 186 1.73 -2.07 18.23
C ASN A 186 1.86 -0.58 17.80
N VAL A 187 0.87 0.22 18.14
CA VAL A 187 0.87 1.66 17.92
C VAL A 187 1.17 2.38 19.24
N PRO A 188 2.10 3.36 19.26
CA PRO A 188 2.38 4.13 20.46
C PRO A 188 1.12 4.85 20.96
N TYR A 189 0.63 4.45 22.11
CA TYR A 189 -0.56 4.95 22.76
C TYR A 189 -0.24 5.39 24.21
N LYS A 190 -0.87 6.46 24.64
CA LYS A 190 -0.83 6.94 26.01
C LYS A 190 -2.24 7.15 26.52
N LYS A 191 -2.60 6.46 27.60
CA LYS A 191 -3.84 6.76 28.31
C LYS A 191 -3.64 8.03 29.12
N GLU A 192 -4.37 9.06 28.78
CA GLU A 192 -4.33 10.35 29.47
C GLU A 192 -5.66 11.07 29.24
N THR A 193 -6.01 11.96 30.13
CA THR A 193 -7.22 12.78 30.03
C THR A 193 -6.87 14.25 30.02
N GLY A 194 -7.64 15.02 29.29
CA GLY A 194 -7.44 16.46 29.22
C GLY A 194 -8.53 17.15 28.40
N ASN A 195 -8.41 18.46 28.30
CA ASN A 195 -9.23 19.26 27.40
C ASN A 195 -8.40 19.67 26.19
N TYR A 196 -9.00 19.62 25.02
CA TYR A 196 -8.42 20.11 23.78
C TYR A 196 -9.33 21.16 23.17
N THR A 197 -8.77 22.35 22.92
CA THR A 197 -9.49 23.43 22.23
C THR A 197 -8.94 23.59 20.82
N VAL A 198 -9.84 23.63 19.84
CA VAL A 198 -9.49 23.76 18.41
C VAL A 198 -9.03 25.17 18.12
N ALA A 199 -7.74 25.35 17.84
CA ALA A 199 -7.16 26.64 17.46
C ALA A 199 -7.21 26.91 15.95
N ASN A 200 -7.41 25.87 15.13
CA ASN A 200 -7.44 26.01 13.67
C ASN A 200 -8.72 26.73 13.23
N VAL A 201 -8.57 27.85 12.54
CA VAL A 201 -9.70 28.67 12.04
C VAL A 201 -10.65 27.92 11.09
N LYS A 202 -10.14 26.89 10.39
CA LYS A 202 -10.95 26.00 9.52
C LYS A 202 -11.57 24.83 10.29
N GLY A 203 -11.34 24.74 11.59
CA GLY A 203 -11.72 23.57 12.38
C GLY A 203 -10.74 22.40 12.23
N ASN A 204 -11.01 21.31 12.97
CA ASN A 204 -10.23 20.08 12.89
C ASN A 204 -11.14 18.91 12.51
N ASN A 205 -10.65 18.10 11.57
CA ASN A 205 -11.37 16.90 11.15
C ASN A 205 -11.40 15.85 12.27
N VAL A 206 -12.57 15.31 12.51
CA VAL A 206 -12.79 14.09 13.29
C VAL A 206 -12.72 12.90 12.34
N ARG A 207 -12.01 11.85 12.72
CA ARG A 207 -11.79 10.70 11.86
C ARG A 207 -12.02 9.39 12.60
N ASP A 208 -12.39 8.35 11.89
CA ASP A 208 -12.58 7.00 12.42
C ASP A 208 -11.27 6.20 12.59
N GLY A 209 -10.13 6.88 12.50
CA GLY A 209 -8.79 6.30 12.71
C GLY A 209 -7.72 7.37 12.84
N TYR A 210 -6.54 6.97 13.21
CA TYR A 210 -5.39 7.83 13.51
C TYR A 210 -4.48 8.07 12.28
N SER A 211 -5.11 8.38 11.14
CA SER A 211 -4.40 8.75 9.90
C SER A 211 -5.09 9.94 9.24
N THR A 212 -4.32 10.81 8.58
CA THR A 212 -4.85 11.88 7.74
C THR A 212 -5.72 11.35 6.60
N ASN A 213 -5.57 10.06 6.26
CA ASN A 213 -6.35 9.37 5.23
C ASN A 213 -7.52 8.55 5.78
N SER A 214 -7.71 8.49 7.11
CA SER A 214 -8.91 7.90 7.69
C SER A 214 -10.14 8.75 7.35
N ARG A 215 -11.29 8.09 7.18
CA ARG A 215 -12.54 8.76 6.82
C ARG A 215 -12.87 9.88 7.81
N ILE A 216 -13.21 11.05 7.28
CA ILE A 216 -13.72 12.15 8.09
C ILE A 216 -15.17 11.81 8.50
N THR A 217 -15.43 11.78 9.80
CA THR A 217 -16.74 11.51 10.39
C THR A 217 -17.41 12.78 10.91
N GLY A 218 -16.64 13.85 11.03
CA GLY A 218 -17.13 15.14 11.47
C GLY A 218 -16.05 16.20 11.46
N VAL A 219 -16.41 17.41 11.83
CA VAL A 219 -15.50 18.54 11.99
C VAL A 219 -15.78 19.22 13.32
N LEU A 220 -14.74 19.41 14.12
CA LEU A 220 -14.80 20.27 15.31
C LEU A 220 -14.53 21.72 14.85
N PRO A 221 -15.45 22.64 15.04
CA PRO A 221 -15.26 24.03 14.64
C PRO A 221 -14.14 24.72 15.46
N ASN A 222 -13.66 25.86 14.95
CA ASN A 222 -12.74 26.71 15.71
C ASN A 222 -13.31 27.04 17.09
N ASN A 223 -12.47 27.04 18.10
CA ASN A 223 -12.78 27.26 19.52
C ASN A 223 -13.65 26.16 20.17
N ALA A 224 -14.02 25.10 19.48
CA ALA A 224 -14.66 23.96 20.13
C ALA A 224 -13.68 23.33 21.14
N THR A 225 -14.19 23.00 22.32
CA THR A 225 -13.42 22.30 23.36
C THR A 225 -14.01 20.93 23.62
N ILE A 226 -13.17 19.90 23.55
CA ILE A 226 -13.53 18.51 23.85
C ILE A 226 -12.69 17.96 24.99
N LYS A 227 -13.24 17.01 25.73
CA LYS A 227 -12.45 16.16 26.64
C LYS A 227 -11.91 14.97 25.85
N TYR A 228 -10.64 14.64 26.04
CA TYR A 228 -10.04 13.46 25.44
C TYR A 228 -9.55 12.48 26.53
N ASP A 229 -9.45 11.22 26.20
CA ASP A 229 -9.16 10.10 27.11
C ASP A 229 -7.93 9.30 26.74
N GLY A 230 -7.28 9.65 25.63
CA GLY A 230 -6.04 9.03 25.18
C GLY A 230 -5.40 9.76 24.02
N ALA A 231 -4.16 9.39 23.73
CA ALA A 231 -3.43 9.91 22.59
C ALA A 231 -2.58 8.84 21.91
N TYR A 232 -2.56 8.86 20.59
CA TYR A 232 -1.63 8.11 19.75
C TYR A 232 -0.53 9.03 19.22
N CYS A 233 0.68 8.51 19.06
CA CYS A 233 1.79 9.21 18.42
C CYS A 233 2.19 8.46 17.15
N ILE A 234 1.81 8.99 15.98
CA ILE A 234 1.99 8.31 14.70
C ILE A 234 2.44 9.32 13.65
N ASN A 235 3.53 9.00 12.96
CA ASN A 235 4.06 9.79 11.85
C ASN A 235 4.26 11.28 12.20
N GLY A 236 4.70 11.58 13.43
CA GLY A 236 4.92 12.94 13.89
C GLY A 236 3.64 13.68 14.31
N TYR A 237 2.49 13.06 14.19
CA TYR A 237 1.21 13.61 14.66
C TYR A 237 0.83 13.01 16.00
N ARG A 238 0.22 13.86 16.85
CA ARG A 238 -0.46 13.44 18.07
C ARG A 238 -1.96 13.40 17.80
N TRP A 239 -2.52 12.21 17.80
CA TRP A 239 -3.95 11.95 17.61
C TRP A 239 -4.60 11.77 18.98
N ILE A 240 -5.58 12.58 19.31
CA ILE A 240 -6.34 12.44 20.55
C ILE A 240 -7.61 11.65 20.30
N THR A 241 -7.98 10.80 21.27
CA THR A 241 -9.24 10.07 21.30
C THR A 241 -10.23 10.78 22.21
N TYR A 242 -11.49 10.84 21.81
CA TYR A 242 -12.54 11.36 22.66
C TYR A 242 -13.83 10.58 22.49
N ILE A 243 -14.66 10.57 23.51
CA ILE A 243 -15.99 10.00 23.50
C ILE A 243 -16.96 11.15 23.18
N ALA A 244 -17.70 11.01 22.06
CA ALA A 244 -18.70 11.98 21.63
C ALA A 244 -19.98 11.83 22.45
#